data_28453fa2e0934802436a2ca92ddb8e25
#
_entry.id   28453fa2e0934802436a2ca92ddb8e25
#
_cell.length_a   1.000
_cell.length_b   1.000
_cell.length_c   1.000
_cell.angle_alpha   90.00
_cell.angle_beta   90.00
_cell.angle_gamma   90.00
#
_symmetry.space_group_name_H-M   'P 1'
#
loop_
_entity.id
_entity.type
_entity.pdbx_description
1 polymer ?
#
loop_
_entity_poly.entity_id
_entity_poly.type
_entity_poly.pdbx_seq_one_letter_code
_entity_poly.pdbx_strand_id
1 'polypeptide(L)'
;MLLSIDVGIRNLAICAIDELTCEIKHWDCGGVPPQHSDGLFLSLRKHLDERPWLLHATTILIEKQPNKNKKMVSVQHFLHTYFIIKVPQAETIIYDAKHKVTDCVGAGREMYKKRKNAAIVRCEEFLLEEGDVNKHWLALFYESKKKDDLADTVLMGLSFIRRVEPRKAAASKKKKSTKLIPRRPNENQKNTKYSKCNLAWIYLNDPDRVKLKRFEKDLKRYFKSMDELEAAMGGVKSVSIE
;
A
#
# COMPACT_ATOMS: atom_id res chain seq x y z
N MET A 1 13.88 -1.26 -10.58
CA MET A 1 12.70 -1.62 -11.41
C MET A 1 11.66 -2.29 -10.53
N LEU A 2 10.45 -1.79 -10.54
CA LEU A 2 9.32 -2.34 -9.81
C LEU A 2 8.52 -3.27 -10.72
N LEU A 3 8.21 -4.48 -10.23
CA LEU A 3 7.24 -5.37 -10.85
C LEU A 3 5.91 -5.27 -10.11
N SER A 4 4.81 -5.25 -10.85
CA SER A 4 3.46 -5.38 -10.31
C SER A 4 2.71 -6.50 -11.03
N ILE A 5 2.13 -7.42 -10.25
CA ILE A 5 1.58 -8.67 -10.76
C ILE A 5 0.13 -8.80 -10.30
N ASP A 6 -0.79 -8.81 -11.26
CA ASP A 6 -2.19 -9.19 -11.03
C ASP A 6 -2.34 -10.71 -11.19
N VAL A 7 -2.80 -11.36 -10.13
CA VAL A 7 -2.76 -12.83 -9.99
C VAL A 7 -3.92 -13.47 -10.76
N GLY A 8 -3.58 -14.19 -11.81
CA GLY A 8 -4.54 -14.94 -12.60
C GLY A 8 -3.92 -16.19 -13.23
N ILE A 9 -4.72 -17.21 -13.55
CA ILE A 9 -4.28 -18.38 -14.31
C ILE A 9 -4.54 -18.16 -15.78
N ARG A 10 -5.70 -17.62 -16.12
CA ARG A 10 -6.09 -17.32 -17.50
C ARG A 10 -5.55 -15.99 -18.00
N ASN A 11 -5.38 -15.07 -17.09
CA ASN A 11 -4.92 -13.72 -17.37
C ASN A 11 -3.95 -13.33 -16.23
N LEU A 12 -2.73 -13.81 -16.29
CA LEU A 12 -1.66 -13.32 -15.45
C LEU A 12 -1.14 -12.05 -16.09
N ALA A 13 -1.33 -10.92 -15.45
CA ALA A 13 -0.82 -9.65 -15.95
C ALA A 13 0.40 -9.22 -15.14
N ILE A 14 1.44 -8.76 -15.83
CA ILE A 14 2.70 -8.33 -15.23
C ILE A 14 3.11 -7.01 -15.88
N CYS A 15 3.45 -6.02 -15.06
CA CYS A 15 4.00 -4.75 -15.48
C CYS A 15 5.34 -4.49 -14.78
N ALA A 16 6.35 -4.12 -15.55
CA ALA A 16 7.64 -3.67 -15.04
C ALA A 16 7.75 -2.16 -15.27
N ILE A 17 7.91 -1.39 -14.18
CA ILE A 17 7.95 0.07 -14.19
C ILE A 17 9.28 0.55 -13.61
N ASP A 18 9.88 1.53 -14.25
CA ASP A 18 10.98 2.27 -13.65
C ASP A 18 10.45 3.17 -12.52
N GLU A 19 11.00 3.02 -11.31
CA GLU A 19 10.50 3.71 -10.11
C GLU A 19 10.77 5.22 -10.12
N LEU A 20 11.73 5.69 -10.92
CA LEU A 20 12.12 7.10 -10.99
C LEU A 20 11.37 7.85 -12.08
N THR A 21 11.24 7.22 -13.25
CA THR A 21 10.66 7.84 -14.45
C THR A 21 9.21 7.49 -14.67
N CYS A 22 8.68 6.48 -13.98
CA CYS A 22 7.38 5.85 -14.23
C CYS A 22 7.25 5.28 -15.65
N GLU A 23 8.36 5.03 -16.34
CA GLU A 23 8.37 4.39 -17.65
C GLU A 23 8.06 2.90 -17.54
N ILE A 24 7.12 2.41 -18.34
CA ILE A 24 6.81 0.99 -18.46
C ILE A 24 7.88 0.33 -19.32
N LYS A 25 8.69 -0.56 -18.76
CA LYS A 25 9.74 -1.30 -19.46
C LYS A 25 9.23 -2.59 -20.09
N HIS A 26 8.31 -3.29 -19.40
CA HIS A 26 7.65 -4.49 -19.88
C HIS A 26 6.21 -4.50 -19.40
N TRP A 27 5.31 -4.93 -20.26
CA TRP A 27 3.89 -5.03 -19.94
C TRP A 27 3.27 -6.20 -20.70
N ASP A 28 2.70 -7.15 -19.96
CA ASP A 28 2.21 -8.40 -20.51
C ASP A 28 0.96 -8.86 -19.77
N CYS A 29 0.03 -9.44 -20.51
CA CYS A 29 -1.15 -10.09 -19.96
C CYS A 29 -1.44 -11.36 -20.77
N GLY A 30 -1.17 -12.49 -20.17
CA GLY A 30 -1.35 -13.80 -20.82
C GLY A 30 -1.79 -14.89 -19.87
N GLY A 31 -2.40 -15.93 -20.42
CA GLY A 31 -2.69 -17.15 -19.66
C GLY A 31 -1.44 -17.97 -19.41
N VAL A 32 -1.36 -18.59 -18.22
CA VAL A 32 -0.42 -19.69 -18.02
C VAL A 32 -0.75 -20.79 -19.06
N PRO A 33 0.23 -21.28 -19.83
CA PRO A 33 -0.03 -22.30 -20.84
C PRO A 33 -0.83 -23.48 -20.28
N PRO A 34 -1.69 -24.12 -21.11
CA PRO A 34 -2.49 -25.24 -20.64
C PRO A 34 -1.61 -26.29 -19.98
N GLN A 35 -2.11 -26.78 -18.85
CA GLN A 35 -1.37 -27.70 -17.98
C GLN A 35 -0.93 -28.94 -18.78
N HIS A 36 0.37 -29.10 -18.95
CA HIS A 36 0.95 -30.40 -19.23
C HIS A 36 0.74 -31.33 -18.01
N SER A 37 1.05 -32.60 -18.17
CA SER A 37 1.04 -33.62 -17.10
C SER A 37 1.64 -33.19 -15.76
N ASP A 38 2.50 -32.19 -15.82
CA ASP A 38 3.27 -31.64 -14.69
C ASP A 38 2.47 -30.72 -13.72
N GLY A 39 1.25 -30.32 -14.10
CA GLY A 39 0.37 -29.49 -13.26
C GLY A 39 0.63 -27.98 -13.33
N LEU A 40 -0.28 -27.22 -12.70
CA LEU A 40 -0.34 -25.77 -12.76
C LEU A 40 0.96 -25.06 -12.36
N PHE A 41 1.56 -25.47 -11.26
CA PHE A 41 2.70 -24.74 -10.69
C PHE A 41 3.97 -24.92 -11.50
N LEU A 42 4.18 -26.09 -12.11
CA LEU A 42 5.30 -26.28 -13.01
C LEU A 42 5.12 -25.49 -14.31
N SER A 43 3.91 -25.47 -14.87
CA SER A 43 3.58 -24.64 -16.03
C SER A 43 3.76 -23.14 -15.72
N LEU A 44 3.33 -22.69 -14.54
CA LEU A 44 3.54 -21.32 -14.08
C LEU A 44 5.03 -20.99 -13.92
N ARG A 45 5.82 -21.88 -13.34
CA ARG A 45 7.27 -21.72 -13.24
C ARG A 45 7.91 -21.56 -14.61
N LYS A 46 7.62 -22.45 -15.56
CA LYS A 46 8.14 -22.37 -16.93
C LYS A 46 7.76 -21.03 -17.58
N HIS A 47 6.51 -20.63 -17.43
CA HIS A 47 6.01 -19.34 -17.95
C HIS A 47 6.75 -18.13 -17.38
N LEU A 48 7.14 -18.16 -16.11
CA LEU A 48 7.95 -17.09 -15.49
C LEU A 48 9.43 -17.20 -15.92
N ASP A 49 10.00 -18.40 -15.98
CA ASP A 49 11.39 -18.63 -16.39
C ASP A 49 11.65 -18.18 -17.85
N GLU A 50 10.64 -18.15 -18.72
CA GLU A 50 10.70 -17.60 -20.08
C GLU A 50 10.82 -16.06 -20.14
N ARG A 51 10.75 -15.38 -18.99
CA ARG A 51 10.80 -13.91 -18.85
C ARG A 51 12.01 -13.46 -18.03
N PRO A 52 13.22 -13.50 -18.58
CA PRO A 52 14.44 -13.21 -17.81
C PRO A 52 14.48 -11.80 -17.24
N TRP A 53 13.74 -10.85 -17.82
CA TRP A 53 13.62 -9.48 -17.31
C TRP A 53 12.97 -9.38 -15.91
N LEU A 54 12.21 -10.40 -15.48
CA LEU A 54 11.66 -10.48 -14.13
C LEU A 54 12.76 -10.51 -13.05
N LEU A 55 13.95 -11.05 -13.38
CA LEU A 55 15.06 -11.19 -12.44
C LEU A 55 15.78 -9.85 -12.13
N HIS A 56 15.48 -8.79 -12.88
CA HIS A 56 16.07 -7.47 -12.67
C HIS A 56 15.26 -6.59 -11.70
N ALA A 57 14.23 -7.13 -11.08
CA ALA A 57 13.41 -6.41 -10.12
C ALA A 57 14.16 -6.07 -8.84
N THR A 58 13.85 -4.90 -8.30
CA THR A 58 14.26 -4.45 -6.96
C THR A 58 13.09 -4.47 -5.98
N THR A 59 11.87 -4.31 -6.52
CA THR A 59 10.62 -4.35 -5.76
C THR A 59 9.59 -5.16 -6.55
N ILE A 60 8.89 -6.07 -5.89
CA ILE A 60 7.90 -6.95 -6.51
C ILE A 60 6.60 -6.89 -5.73
N LEU A 61 5.55 -6.41 -6.39
CA LEU A 61 4.20 -6.33 -5.84
C LEU A 61 3.36 -7.46 -6.40
N ILE A 62 2.80 -8.28 -5.55
CA ILE A 62 1.86 -9.34 -5.91
C ILE A 62 0.50 -8.96 -5.35
N GLU A 63 -0.54 -8.88 -6.20
CA GLU A 63 -1.87 -8.55 -5.74
C GLU A 63 -2.38 -9.55 -4.72
N LYS A 64 -2.84 -9.03 -3.56
CA LYS A 64 -3.44 -9.83 -2.50
C LYS A 64 -4.76 -10.43 -2.96
N GLN A 65 -4.84 -11.75 -2.92
CA GLN A 65 -6.05 -12.46 -3.33
C GLN A 65 -7.04 -12.63 -2.17
N PRO A 66 -8.36 -12.56 -2.44
CA PRO A 66 -9.38 -12.80 -1.44
C PRO A 66 -9.31 -14.25 -0.89
N ASN A 67 -9.38 -14.41 0.42
CA ASN A 67 -9.30 -15.73 1.09
C ASN A 67 -10.36 -16.73 0.62
N LYS A 68 -11.47 -16.25 0.04
CA LYS A 68 -12.52 -17.10 -0.54
C LYS A 68 -12.05 -17.84 -1.78
N ASN A 69 -11.09 -17.31 -2.52
CA ASN A 69 -10.55 -17.90 -3.74
C ASN A 69 -9.26 -18.67 -3.45
N LYS A 70 -9.41 -19.84 -2.79
CA LYS A 70 -8.26 -20.66 -2.34
C LYS A 70 -7.27 -20.97 -3.47
N LYS A 71 -7.76 -21.21 -4.70
CA LYS A 71 -6.91 -21.50 -5.85
C LYS A 71 -6.01 -20.31 -6.20
N MET A 72 -6.54 -19.08 -6.23
CA MET A 72 -5.76 -17.88 -6.49
C MET A 72 -4.82 -17.53 -5.33
N VAL A 73 -5.22 -17.79 -4.11
CA VAL A 73 -4.34 -17.68 -2.93
C VAL A 73 -3.14 -18.63 -3.06
N SER A 74 -3.33 -19.86 -3.53
CA SER A 74 -2.22 -20.80 -3.77
C SER A 74 -1.28 -20.29 -4.87
N VAL A 75 -1.83 -19.70 -5.95
CA VAL A 75 -1.02 -19.08 -7.02
C VAL A 75 -0.25 -17.87 -6.49
N GLN A 76 -0.88 -17.01 -5.69
CA GLN A 76 -0.24 -15.88 -5.02
C GLN A 76 0.96 -16.33 -4.16
N HIS A 77 0.80 -17.37 -3.35
CA HIS A 77 1.88 -17.89 -2.52
C HIS A 77 2.99 -18.53 -3.35
N PHE A 78 2.65 -19.21 -4.44
CA PHE A 78 3.64 -19.73 -5.37
C PHE A 78 4.49 -18.61 -5.99
N LEU A 79 3.83 -17.54 -6.49
CA LEU A 79 4.52 -16.37 -7.04
C LEU A 79 5.44 -15.72 -5.99
N HIS A 80 4.93 -15.55 -4.78
CA HIS A 80 5.69 -14.98 -3.67
C HIS A 80 6.95 -15.82 -3.37
N THR A 81 6.82 -17.14 -3.26
CA THR A 81 7.94 -18.06 -3.02
C THR A 81 8.91 -18.08 -4.20
N TYR A 82 8.39 -18.10 -5.43
CA TYR A 82 9.21 -18.06 -6.64
C TYR A 82 10.16 -16.86 -6.63
N PHE A 83 9.65 -15.68 -6.36
CA PHE A 83 10.46 -14.46 -6.37
C PHE A 83 11.43 -14.39 -5.19
N ILE A 84 11.05 -14.82 -3.99
CA ILE A 84 11.99 -14.91 -2.85
C ILE A 84 13.19 -15.79 -3.19
N ILE A 85 12.98 -16.89 -3.93
CA ILE A 85 14.06 -17.82 -4.31
C ILE A 85 14.88 -17.28 -5.49
N LYS A 86 14.21 -16.78 -6.54
CA LYS A 86 14.86 -16.37 -7.79
C LYS A 86 15.47 -14.97 -7.74
N VAL A 87 14.93 -14.09 -6.92
CA VAL A 87 15.34 -12.67 -6.82
C VAL A 87 15.48 -12.26 -5.34
N PRO A 88 16.36 -12.94 -4.57
CA PRO A 88 16.47 -12.75 -3.12
C PRO A 88 16.86 -11.35 -2.69
N GLN A 89 17.41 -10.55 -3.60
CA GLN A 89 17.76 -9.14 -3.36
C GLN A 89 16.56 -8.19 -3.50
N ALA A 90 15.44 -8.65 -4.08
CA ALA A 90 14.26 -7.82 -4.26
C ALA A 90 13.33 -7.90 -3.03
N GLU A 91 12.70 -6.76 -2.71
CA GLU A 91 11.62 -6.74 -1.73
C GLU A 91 10.33 -7.28 -2.38
N THR A 92 9.83 -8.43 -1.91
CA THR A 92 8.59 -9.04 -2.43
C THR A 92 7.43 -8.79 -1.47
N ILE A 93 6.38 -8.11 -1.93
CA ILE A 93 5.27 -7.60 -1.13
C ILE A 93 3.93 -8.14 -1.65
N ILE A 94 3.11 -8.70 -0.76
CA ILE A 94 1.69 -8.97 -1.05
C ILE A 94 0.93 -7.66 -0.85
N TYR A 95 0.48 -7.05 -1.97
CA TYR A 95 -0.08 -5.70 -2.01
C TYR A 95 -1.61 -5.70 -2.06
N ASP A 96 -2.24 -4.87 -1.23
CA ASP A 96 -3.70 -4.78 -1.14
C ASP A 96 -4.28 -3.90 -2.26
N ALA A 97 -5.14 -4.48 -3.11
CA ALA A 97 -5.77 -3.83 -4.26
C ALA A 97 -6.59 -2.57 -3.92
N LYS A 98 -7.04 -2.39 -2.65
CA LYS A 98 -7.79 -1.19 -2.22
C LYS A 98 -7.06 0.13 -2.47
N HIS A 99 -5.76 0.08 -2.72
CA HIS A 99 -4.94 1.25 -2.96
C HIS A 99 -4.87 1.70 -4.42
N LYS A 100 -5.38 0.89 -5.37
CA LYS A 100 -5.34 1.19 -6.82
C LYS A 100 -6.29 2.33 -7.22
N VAL A 101 -7.53 2.30 -6.69
CA VAL A 101 -8.58 3.29 -7.02
C VAL A 101 -9.30 3.68 -5.73
N THR A 102 -9.08 4.92 -5.29
CA THR A 102 -9.61 5.42 -4.01
C THR A 102 -11.02 6.02 -4.11
N ASP A 103 -11.45 6.43 -5.29
CA ASP A 103 -12.65 7.28 -5.46
C ASP A 103 -13.95 6.49 -5.68
N CYS A 104 -13.85 5.16 -5.85
CA CYS A 104 -15.03 4.30 -6.03
C CYS A 104 -15.28 3.48 -4.76
N VAL A 105 -15.89 4.09 -3.76
CA VAL A 105 -16.25 3.44 -2.49
C VAL A 105 -17.61 2.75 -2.62
N GLY A 106 -17.71 1.49 -2.16
CA GLY A 106 -18.95 0.72 -2.15
C GLY A 106 -18.76 -0.75 -2.56
N ALA A 107 -19.77 -1.56 -2.25
CA ALA A 107 -19.84 -2.99 -2.58
C ALA A 107 -20.89 -3.26 -3.67
N GLY A 108 -20.83 -4.45 -4.28
CA GLY A 108 -21.79 -4.89 -5.27
C GLY A 108 -21.27 -4.90 -6.71
N ARG A 109 -22.05 -5.54 -7.61
CA ARG A 109 -21.65 -5.80 -9.00
C ARG A 109 -21.50 -4.51 -9.83
N GLU A 110 -22.34 -3.53 -9.59
CA GLU A 110 -22.26 -2.24 -10.29
C GLU A 110 -21.01 -1.45 -9.91
N MET A 111 -20.71 -1.37 -8.61
CA MET A 111 -19.51 -0.71 -8.13
C MET A 111 -18.24 -1.42 -8.60
N TYR A 112 -18.27 -2.73 -8.71
CA TYR A 112 -17.17 -3.49 -9.29
C TYR A 112 -16.93 -3.11 -10.78
N LYS A 113 -18.02 -3.01 -11.59
CA LYS A 113 -17.91 -2.55 -12.98
C LYS A 113 -17.39 -1.11 -13.08
N LYS A 114 -17.90 -0.21 -12.22
CA LYS A 114 -17.44 1.18 -12.18
C LYS A 114 -15.95 1.27 -11.85
N ARG A 115 -15.46 0.50 -10.87
CA ARG A 115 -14.02 0.45 -10.54
C ARG A 115 -13.17 -0.04 -11.72
N LYS A 116 -13.60 -1.09 -12.42
CA LYS A 116 -12.90 -1.59 -13.61
C LYS A 116 -12.83 -0.55 -14.72
N ASN A 117 -13.94 0.10 -15.02
CA ASN A 117 -13.96 1.17 -16.02
C ASN A 117 -13.08 2.36 -15.60
N ALA A 118 -13.14 2.78 -14.34
CA ALA A 118 -12.30 3.84 -13.83
C ALA A 118 -10.80 3.48 -13.89
N ALA A 119 -10.45 2.22 -13.66
CA ALA A 119 -9.07 1.76 -13.79
C ALA A 119 -8.58 1.84 -15.25
N ILE A 120 -9.41 1.41 -16.21
CA ILE A 120 -9.10 1.50 -17.64
C ILE A 120 -8.87 2.96 -18.06
N VAL A 121 -9.79 3.87 -17.70
CA VAL A 121 -9.70 5.30 -18.04
C VAL A 121 -8.42 5.91 -17.45
N ARG A 122 -8.12 5.67 -16.17
CA ARG A 122 -6.91 6.21 -15.54
C ARG A 122 -5.62 5.66 -16.12
N CYS A 123 -5.61 4.39 -16.51
CA CYS A 123 -4.46 3.82 -17.17
C CYS A 123 -4.26 4.46 -18.56
N GLU A 124 -5.33 4.69 -19.32
CA GLU A 124 -5.29 5.38 -20.60
C GLU A 124 -4.79 6.82 -20.44
N GLU A 125 -5.32 7.57 -19.47
CA GLU A 125 -4.84 8.91 -19.13
C GLU A 125 -3.34 8.92 -18.83
N PHE A 126 -2.87 7.98 -18.03
CA PHE A 126 -1.43 7.85 -17.72
C PHE A 126 -0.59 7.55 -18.97
N LEU A 127 -1.07 6.71 -19.89
CA LEU A 127 -0.34 6.42 -21.14
C LEU A 127 -0.32 7.62 -22.10
N LEU A 128 -1.27 8.53 -21.99
CA LEU A 128 -1.40 9.74 -22.79
C LEU A 128 -0.75 10.97 -22.15
N GLU A 129 -0.28 10.88 -20.89
CA GLU A 129 0.38 11.99 -20.20
C GLU A 129 1.60 12.51 -20.98
N GLU A 130 1.90 13.80 -20.80
CA GLU A 130 2.96 14.51 -21.51
C GLU A 130 4.33 13.88 -21.30
N GLY A 131 5.08 13.73 -22.39
CA GLY A 131 6.43 13.17 -22.37
C GLY A 131 6.66 11.95 -23.25
N ASP A 132 5.62 11.45 -23.88
CA ASP A 132 5.61 10.35 -24.90
C ASP A 132 6.19 8.98 -24.47
N VAL A 133 6.76 8.89 -23.28
CA VAL A 133 7.55 7.72 -22.83
C VAL A 133 6.72 6.43 -22.88
N ASN A 134 5.43 6.48 -22.52
CA ASN A 134 4.56 5.31 -22.43
C ASN A 134 3.57 5.16 -23.60
N LYS A 135 3.52 6.12 -24.54
CA LYS A 135 2.54 6.11 -25.64
C LYS A 135 2.63 4.88 -26.56
N HIS A 136 3.80 4.32 -26.71
CA HIS A 136 4.00 3.12 -27.52
C HIS A 136 3.23 1.89 -27.00
N TRP A 137 2.83 1.90 -25.71
CA TRP A 137 2.01 0.85 -25.11
C TRP A 137 0.52 0.96 -25.42
N LEU A 138 0.05 2.08 -26.00
CA LEU A 138 -1.36 2.26 -26.34
C LEU A 138 -1.87 1.20 -27.31
N ALA A 139 -1.06 0.79 -28.30
CA ALA A 139 -1.43 -0.25 -29.25
C ALA A 139 -1.75 -1.56 -28.52
N LEU A 140 -0.84 -2.05 -27.69
CA LEU A 140 -1.05 -3.25 -26.87
C LEU A 140 -2.29 -3.11 -25.97
N PHE A 141 -2.45 -1.94 -25.33
CA PHE A 141 -3.58 -1.68 -24.44
C PHE A 141 -4.92 -1.71 -25.17
N TYR A 142 -5.02 -1.08 -26.36
CA TYR A 142 -6.27 -1.06 -27.13
C TYR A 142 -6.61 -2.41 -27.76
N GLU A 143 -5.63 -3.18 -28.15
CA GLU A 143 -5.81 -4.53 -28.73
C GLU A 143 -6.15 -5.59 -27.67
N SER A 144 -5.79 -5.34 -26.41
CA SER A 144 -6.04 -6.29 -25.33
C SER A 144 -7.52 -6.48 -25.05
N LYS A 145 -7.96 -7.75 -25.01
CA LYS A 145 -9.28 -8.14 -24.52
C LYS A 145 -9.42 -7.97 -23.00
N LYS A 146 -8.29 -7.79 -22.30
CA LYS A 146 -8.19 -7.71 -20.84
C LYS A 146 -7.51 -6.42 -20.37
N LYS A 147 -8.05 -5.29 -20.86
CA LYS A 147 -7.59 -3.95 -20.50
C LYS A 147 -7.62 -3.69 -19.00
N ASP A 148 -8.61 -4.27 -18.31
CA ASP A 148 -8.78 -4.14 -16.86
C ASP A 148 -7.60 -4.79 -16.09
N ASP A 149 -7.18 -6.00 -16.49
CA ASP A 149 -6.10 -6.72 -15.82
C ASP A 149 -4.74 -6.03 -16.10
N LEU A 150 -4.55 -5.51 -17.34
CA LEU A 150 -3.39 -4.65 -17.66
C LEU A 150 -3.38 -3.36 -16.84
N ALA A 151 -4.50 -2.62 -16.83
CA ALA A 151 -4.62 -1.36 -16.08
C ALA A 151 -4.34 -1.57 -14.60
N ASP A 152 -4.83 -2.66 -14.04
CA ASP A 152 -4.64 -2.99 -12.63
C ASP A 152 -3.17 -3.11 -12.25
N THR A 153 -2.31 -3.68 -13.11
CA THR A 153 -0.88 -3.77 -12.85
C THR A 153 -0.19 -2.41 -12.86
N VAL A 154 -0.47 -1.55 -13.84
CA VAL A 154 0.09 -0.20 -13.92
C VAL A 154 -0.32 0.62 -12.71
N LEU A 155 -1.62 0.68 -12.39
CA LEU A 155 -2.14 1.48 -11.28
C LEU A 155 -1.63 0.97 -9.93
N MET A 156 -1.41 -0.34 -9.77
CA MET A 156 -0.80 -0.93 -8.58
C MET A 156 0.63 -0.42 -8.40
N GLY A 157 1.44 -0.47 -9.44
CA GLY A 157 2.81 0.04 -9.42
C GLY A 157 2.87 1.53 -9.10
N LEU A 158 2.10 2.36 -9.82
CA LEU A 158 2.03 3.81 -9.60
C LEU A 158 1.54 4.17 -8.20
N SER A 159 0.53 3.45 -7.68
CA SER A 159 0.04 3.69 -6.31
C SER A 159 1.09 3.39 -5.25
N PHE A 160 1.95 2.41 -5.47
CA PHE A 160 3.07 2.10 -4.59
C PHE A 160 4.14 3.18 -4.63
N ILE A 161 4.59 3.56 -5.83
CA ILE A 161 5.60 4.61 -6.05
C ILE A 161 5.16 5.91 -5.36
N ARG A 162 3.95 6.40 -5.63
CA ARG A 162 3.39 7.61 -5.01
C ARG A 162 3.28 7.55 -3.48
N ARG A 163 3.20 6.36 -2.89
CA ARG A 163 3.14 6.19 -1.42
C ARG A 163 4.51 6.11 -0.76
N VAL A 164 5.50 5.61 -1.47
CA VAL A 164 6.86 5.45 -0.95
C VAL A 164 7.65 6.75 -1.05
N GLU A 165 7.47 7.54 -2.12
CA GLU A 165 8.12 8.84 -2.28
C GLU A 165 7.88 9.81 -1.11
N PRO A 166 6.64 10.06 -0.64
CA PRO A 166 6.40 10.89 0.53
C PRO A 166 7.07 10.35 1.80
N ARG A 167 7.19 9.03 1.92
CA ARG A 167 7.86 8.39 3.07
C ARG A 167 9.37 8.56 3.02
N LYS A 168 9.99 8.43 1.83
CA LYS A 168 11.44 8.68 1.64
C LYS A 168 11.75 10.17 1.86
N ALA A 169 10.94 11.07 1.31
CA ALA A 169 11.07 12.51 1.54
C ALA A 169 10.80 12.92 2.99
N ALA A 170 9.89 12.26 3.70
CA ALA A 170 9.63 12.47 5.12
C ALA A 170 10.72 11.89 6.03
N ALA A 171 11.38 10.81 5.61
CA ALA A 171 12.52 10.24 6.34
C ALA A 171 13.79 11.10 6.20
N SER A 172 13.96 11.82 5.08
CA SER A 172 15.04 12.77 4.86
C SER A 172 14.78 14.14 5.51
N LYS A 173 13.53 14.51 5.74
CA LYS A 173 13.15 15.64 6.58
C LYS A 173 13.26 15.18 8.04
N LYS A 174 14.36 15.56 8.72
CA LYS A 174 14.51 15.47 10.18
C LYS A 174 13.13 15.56 10.84
N LYS A 175 12.80 14.61 11.74
CA LYS A 175 11.62 14.65 12.59
C LYS A 175 11.43 16.07 13.15
N LYS A 176 10.65 16.90 12.46
CA LYS A 176 10.06 18.05 13.11
C LYS A 176 9.16 17.44 14.16
N SER A 177 9.52 17.63 15.43
CA SER A 177 8.68 17.23 16.55
C SER A 177 7.30 17.85 16.32
N THR A 178 6.35 17.03 15.92
CA THR A 178 4.99 17.52 15.73
C THR A 178 4.49 17.82 17.13
N LYS A 179 4.38 19.12 17.45
CA LYS A 179 3.89 19.57 18.73
C LYS A 179 2.57 18.88 19.04
N LEU A 180 2.47 18.24 20.20
CA LEU A 180 1.29 17.52 20.61
C LEU A 180 0.13 18.50 20.80
N ILE A 181 -0.96 18.31 20.03
CA ILE A 181 -2.14 19.16 20.13
C ILE A 181 -3.10 18.57 21.17
N PRO A 182 -3.34 19.25 22.31
CA PRO A 182 -4.26 18.77 23.33
C PRO A 182 -5.70 18.63 22.80
N ARG A 183 -6.39 17.54 23.17
CA ARG A 183 -7.80 17.30 22.82
C ARG A 183 -8.58 16.85 24.05
N ARG A 184 -9.72 17.49 24.32
CA ARG A 184 -10.60 17.12 25.43
C ARG A 184 -11.03 15.66 25.32
N PRO A 185 -10.99 14.86 26.41
CA PRO A 185 -11.52 13.50 26.43
C PRO A 185 -13.03 13.50 26.18
N ASN A 186 -13.54 12.48 25.49
CA ASN A 186 -14.98 12.29 25.35
C ASN A 186 -15.55 11.73 26.65
N GLU A 187 -16.42 12.47 27.31
CA GLU A 187 -16.99 12.16 28.62
C GLU A 187 -17.88 10.92 28.62
N ASN A 188 -18.47 10.58 27.46
CA ASN A 188 -19.32 9.41 27.32
C ASN A 188 -18.57 8.08 27.24
N GLN A 189 -17.24 8.09 27.16
CA GLN A 189 -16.40 6.90 27.11
C GLN A 189 -15.79 6.54 28.48
N LYS A 190 -16.62 6.08 29.41
CA LYS A 190 -16.17 5.78 30.79
C LYS A 190 -15.03 4.75 30.92
N ASN A 191 -14.77 3.91 29.91
CA ASN A 191 -13.82 2.79 29.99
C ASN A 191 -12.66 2.84 28.97
N THR A 192 -12.51 3.88 28.17
CA THR A 192 -11.41 3.99 27.21
C THR A 192 -10.17 4.63 27.83
N LYS A 193 -9.00 4.07 27.47
CA LYS A 193 -7.69 4.59 27.86
C LYS A 193 -7.49 6.00 27.28
N TYR A 194 -6.84 6.90 28.02
CA TYR A 194 -6.50 8.21 27.51
C TYR A 194 -5.46 8.10 26.38
N SER A 195 -5.69 8.84 25.29
CA SER A 195 -4.70 9.04 24.22
C SER A 195 -3.65 10.07 24.65
N LYS A 196 -2.52 10.17 23.92
CA LYS A 196 -1.52 11.22 24.14
C LYS A 196 -2.14 12.62 24.15
N CYS A 197 -3.04 12.91 23.22
CA CYS A 197 -3.72 14.21 23.14
C CYS A 197 -4.68 14.45 24.30
N ASN A 198 -5.33 13.40 24.82
CA ASN A 198 -6.19 13.52 26.01
C ASN A 198 -5.37 13.75 27.27
N LEU A 199 -4.22 13.08 27.42
CA LEU A 199 -3.31 13.30 28.55
C LEU A 199 -2.80 14.75 28.55
N ALA A 200 -2.39 15.27 27.39
CA ALA A 200 -1.99 16.67 27.24
C ALA A 200 -3.10 17.65 27.62
N TRP A 201 -4.33 17.37 27.21
CA TRP A 201 -5.48 18.23 27.55
C TRP A 201 -5.80 18.19 29.06
N ILE A 202 -5.83 16.98 29.66
CA ILE A 202 -6.08 16.81 31.10
C ILE A 202 -5.01 17.52 31.91
N TYR A 203 -3.75 17.37 31.53
CA TYR A 203 -2.62 18.04 32.19
C TYR A 203 -2.76 19.55 32.24
N LEU A 204 -3.24 20.15 31.14
CA LEU A 204 -3.39 21.61 31.03
C LEU A 204 -4.67 22.16 31.67
N ASN A 205 -5.75 21.36 31.72
CA ASN A 205 -7.09 21.89 31.98
C ASN A 205 -7.83 21.22 33.15
N ASP A 206 -7.31 20.12 33.71
CA ASP A 206 -8.01 19.32 34.73
C ASP A 206 -7.02 18.77 35.77
N PRO A 207 -6.55 19.63 36.70
CA PRO A 207 -5.55 19.25 37.69
C PRO A 207 -6.01 18.14 38.65
N ASP A 208 -7.32 18.00 38.87
CA ASP A 208 -7.85 16.94 39.71
C ASP A 208 -7.75 15.57 39.06
N ARG A 209 -7.96 15.49 37.74
CA ARG A 209 -7.73 14.26 36.99
C ARG A 209 -6.26 13.87 36.87
N VAL A 210 -5.34 14.83 36.90
CA VAL A 210 -3.88 14.54 36.94
C VAL A 210 -3.50 13.75 38.19
N LYS A 211 -4.16 13.99 39.30
CA LYS A 211 -3.93 13.31 40.60
C LYS A 211 -4.44 11.85 40.61
N LEU A 212 -5.25 11.44 39.61
CA LEU A 212 -5.84 10.10 39.57
C LEU A 212 -4.83 9.05 39.16
N LYS A 213 -4.81 7.89 39.85
CA LYS A 213 -4.00 6.71 39.48
C LYS A 213 -4.16 6.29 38.02
N ARG A 214 -5.34 6.54 37.41
CA ARG A 214 -5.63 6.28 36.01
C ARG A 214 -4.79 7.15 35.08
N PHE A 215 -4.65 8.43 35.38
CA PHE A 215 -3.83 9.35 34.59
C PHE A 215 -2.37 8.88 34.58
N GLU A 216 -1.82 8.61 35.75
CA GLU A 216 -0.45 8.13 35.87
C GLU A 216 -0.19 6.81 35.12
N LYS A 217 -1.14 5.87 35.23
CA LYS A 217 -1.08 4.59 34.48
C LYS A 217 -1.09 4.77 32.98
N ASP A 218 -1.91 5.68 32.46
CA ASP A 218 -2.01 5.93 31.04
C ASP A 218 -0.85 6.82 30.55
N LEU A 219 -0.30 7.70 31.39
CA LEU A 219 0.90 8.48 31.11
C LEU A 219 2.11 7.58 30.85
N LYS A 220 2.37 6.62 31.74
CA LYS A 220 3.50 5.67 31.64
C LYS A 220 3.51 4.81 30.36
N ARG A 221 2.40 4.78 29.61
CA ARG A 221 2.33 4.08 28.31
C ARG A 221 2.99 4.84 27.18
N TYR A 222 3.05 6.15 27.29
CA TYR A 222 3.45 7.03 26.19
C TYR A 222 4.66 7.89 26.54
N PHE A 223 4.86 8.20 27.83
CA PHE A 223 5.87 9.12 28.34
C PHE A 223 6.53 8.52 29.57
N LYS A 224 7.84 8.76 29.72
CA LYS A 224 8.60 8.30 30.87
C LYS A 224 8.33 9.18 32.11
N SER A 225 8.05 10.47 31.90
CA SER A 225 7.79 11.46 32.92
C SER A 225 6.81 12.52 32.46
N MET A 226 6.38 13.41 33.39
CA MET A 226 5.60 14.61 33.07
C MET A 226 6.40 15.57 32.17
N ASP A 227 7.70 15.70 32.42
CA ASP A 227 8.58 16.58 31.64
C ASP A 227 8.61 16.15 30.17
N GLU A 228 8.53 14.85 29.87
CA GLU A 228 8.47 14.35 28.52
C GLU A 228 7.13 14.70 27.83
N LEU A 229 6.02 14.70 28.57
CA LEU A 229 4.74 15.20 28.11
C LEU A 229 4.79 16.71 27.81
N GLU A 230 5.37 17.51 28.70
CA GLU A 230 5.57 18.97 28.53
C GLU A 230 6.44 19.26 27.31
N ALA A 231 7.55 18.54 27.17
CA ALA A 231 8.43 18.67 26.00
C ALA A 231 7.70 18.34 24.70
N ALA A 232 6.84 17.31 24.69
CA ALA A 232 6.01 16.95 23.52
C ALA A 232 4.97 18.02 23.17
N MET A 233 4.52 18.81 24.16
CA MET A 233 3.64 19.96 23.97
C MET A 233 4.40 21.24 23.59
N GLY A 234 5.73 21.18 23.44
CA GLY A 234 6.59 22.33 23.15
C GLY A 234 6.89 23.20 24.37
N GLY A 235 6.99 22.60 25.56
CA GLY A 235 7.37 23.25 26.81
C GLY A 235 6.23 24.03 27.49
N VAL A 236 4.97 23.81 27.08
CA VAL A 236 3.82 24.41 27.76
C VAL A 236 3.59 23.69 29.08
N LYS A 237 3.68 24.41 30.18
CA LYS A 237 3.39 23.92 31.53
C LYS A 237 1.93 24.14 31.91
N SER A 238 1.41 23.34 32.85
CA SER A 238 0.11 23.61 33.46
C SER A 238 0.15 24.94 34.16
N VAL A 239 -0.92 25.71 34.03
CA VAL A 239 -1.09 26.92 34.86
C VAL A 239 -1.29 26.45 36.29
N SER A 240 -0.32 26.72 37.18
CA SER A 240 -0.50 26.53 38.59
C SER A 240 -1.62 27.44 39.04
N ILE A 241 -2.74 26.85 39.41
CA ILE A 241 -3.80 27.58 40.14
C ILE A 241 -3.33 27.49 41.58
N GLU A 242 -2.83 28.64 42.11
CA GLU A 242 -2.63 28.87 43.52
C GLU A 242 -3.98 28.84 44.28
#